data_658485e5d6fb692a040fa06a2fe6720f
#
_entry.id   658485e5d6fb692a040fa06a2fe6720f
#
_cell.length_a   1.000
_cell.length_b   1.000
_cell.length_c   1.000
_cell.angle_alpha   90.00
_cell.angle_beta   90.00
_cell.angle_gamma   90.00
#
_symmetry.space_group_name_H-M   'P 1'
#
loop_
_entity.id
_entity.type
_entity.pdbx_description
1 polymer ?
#
loop_
_entity_poly.entity_id
_entity_poly.type
_entity_poly.pdbx_seq_one_letter_code
_entity_poly.pdbx_strand_id
1 'polypeptide(L)'
;MIEKTTDNIDIQETNLIALSPDLLNTLLKDHTTSQNGIQHNIFWATSDYEHLGIGYEYQSPILPELITGNNGNVVMPRVLKHKVTQTMRSHEMAEVFTPSWICNAQNNLIDEAWFGRKDVFNKEITVADGTNTWQVNEEKITFPEGKTWKDYVRENRMEITCGEAPYLVSRYDTTTGEFIPVERRIGLLDRKLRIISENATTSGEWLK
;
A
#
# COMPACT_ATOMS: atom_id res chain seq x y z
N MET A 1 19.38 22.33 -0.79
CA MET A 1 19.21 20.85 -0.67
C MET A 1 18.10 20.64 0.35
N ILE A 2 16.94 20.22 -0.10
CA ILE A 2 15.84 19.80 0.80
C ILE A 2 16.29 18.43 1.31
N GLU A 3 16.57 18.31 2.60
CA GLU A 3 16.73 17.00 3.23
C GLU A 3 15.50 16.17 2.90
N LYS A 4 15.69 15.09 2.16
CA LYS A 4 14.66 14.07 1.97
C LYS A 4 14.43 13.44 3.34
N THR A 5 13.42 13.89 4.06
CA THR A 5 13.00 13.27 5.30
C THR A 5 12.38 11.92 4.94
N THR A 6 13.18 10.87 5.10
CA THR A 6 12.74 9.46 4.98
C THR A 6 11.65 9.10 5.99
N ASP A 7 11.44 9.94 7.00
CA ASP A 7 10.44 9.78 8.06
C ASP A 7 8.97 9.74 7.58
N ASN A 8 8.70 10.13 6.34
CA ASN A 8 7.33 10.17 5.81
C ASN A 8 6.87 8.88 5.11
N ILE A 9 7.75 7.94 4.79
CA ILE A 9 7.37 6.72 4.07
C ILE A 9 7.06 5.55 5.00
N ASP A 10 7.70 5.50 6.16
CA ASP A 10 7.43 4.50 7.19
C ASP A 10 6.30 4.96 8.11
N ILE A 11 5.38 4.04 8.42
CA ILE A 11 4.33 4.26 9.41
C ILE A 11 4.68 3.42 10.63
N GLN A 12 5.24 4.08 11.63
CA GLN A 12 5.61 3.41 12.88
C GLN A 12 4.38 2.82 13.57
N GLU A 13 4.42 1.54 13.89
CA GLU A 13 3.33 0.81 14.57
C GLU A 13 2.96 1.45 15.91
N THR A 14 3.93 2.02 16.61
CA THR A 14 3.69 2.80 17.84
C THR A 14 2.76 3.98 17.61
N ASN A 15 2.85 4.64 16.46
CA ASN A 15 1.95 5.75 16.11
C ASN A 15 0.54 5.26 15.79
N LEU A 16 0.40 4.05 15.25
CA LEU A 16 -0.92 3.43 15.01
C LEU A 16 -1.65 3.15 16.33
N ILE A 17 -0.94 2.65 17.33
CA ILE A 17 -1.49 2.46 18.70
C ILE A 17 -1.92 3.79 19.31
N ALA A 18 -1.15 4.85 19.10
CA ALA A 18 -1.49 6.18 19.61
C ALA A 18 -2.76 6.78 18.97
N LEU A 19 -3.02 6.42 17.68
CA LEU A 19 -4.26 6.81 16.99
C LEU A 19 -5.47 6.02 17.51
N SER A 20 -5.33 4.71 17.63
CA SER A 20 -6.34 3.82 18.20
C SER A 20 -5.67 2.51 18.66
N PRO A 21 -5.84 2.12 19.95
CA PRO A 21 -5.26 0.87 20.47
C PRO A 21 -5.67 -0.38 19.68
N ASP A 22 -6.88 -0.39 19.11
CA ASP A 22 -7.41 -1.53 18.35
C ASP A 22 -6.95 -1.57 16.91
N LEU A 23 -6.37 -0.48 16.39
CA LEU A 23 -6.01 -0.38 14.98
C LEU A 23 -4.90 -1.38 14.62
N LEU A 24 -3.84 -1.45 15.41
CA LEU A 24 -2.75 -2.38 15.17
C LEU A 24 -3.22 -3.85 15.30
N ASN A 25 -4.07 -4.18 16.28
CA ASN A 25 -4.65 -5.51 16.42
C ASN A 25 -5.51 -5.89 15.21
N THR A 26 -6.24 -4.92 14.64
CA THR A 26 -7.04 -5.14 13.43
C THR A 26 -6.15 -5.42 12.22
N LEU A 27 -5.03 -4.70 12.08
CA LEU A 27 -4.08 -4.89 10.99
C LEU A 27 -3.32 -6.22 11.10
N LEU A 28 -3.02 -6.67 12.32
CA LEU A 28 -2.33 -7.94 12.56
C LEU A 28 -3.25 -9.16 12.47
N LYS A 29 -4.57 -8.97 12.47
CA LYS A 29 -5.53 -10.07 12.42
C LYS A 29 -5.43 -10.84 11.11
N ASP A 30 -5.23 -12.15 11.20
CA ASP A 30 -5.46 -13.06 10.08
C ASP A 30 -6.96 -13.28 9.86
N HIS A 31 -7.51 -12.63 8.85
CA HIS A 31 -8.93 -12.72 8.51
C HIS A 31 -9.33 -14.06 7.87
N THR A 32 -8.38 -14.88 7.45
CA THR A 32 -8.65 -16.17 6.83
C THR A 32 -8.85 -17.27 7.87
N THR A 33 -8.12 -17.22 8.97
CA THR A 33 -8.16 -18.24 10.03
C THR A 33 -8.90 -17.80 11.29
N SER A 34 -9.12 -16.49 11.47
CA SER A 34 -9.89 -15.96 12.63
C SER A 34 -11.38 -16.21 12.45
N GLN A 35 -11.92 -17.22 13.16
CA GLN A 35 -13.32 -17.64 13.08
C GLN A 35 -13.88 -17.96 14.47
N ASN A 36 -15.21 -17.96 14.59
CA ASN A 36 -15.93 -18.38 15.79
C ASN A 36 -15.50 -17.68 17.10
N GLY A 37 -15.14 -16.40 17.02
CA GLY A 37 -14.68 -15.63 18.18
C GLY A 37 -13.21 -15.86 18.58
N ILE A 38 -12.48 -16.73 17.87
CA ILE A 38 -11.04 -16.92 18.05
C ILE A 38 -10.31 -16.05 17.05
N GLN A 39 -9.44 -15.17 17.54
CA GLN A 39 -8.58 -14.34 16.71
C GLN A 39 -7.19 -14.98 16.60
N HIS A 40 -6.70 -15.11 15.38
CA HIS A 40 -5.33 -15.42 15.05
C HIS A 40 -4.66 -14.20 14.42
N ASN A 41 -3.39 -14.00 14.69
CA ASN A 41 -2.61 -12.98 14.03
C ASN A 41 -1.91 -13.56 12.78
N ILE A 42 -1.58 -12.70 11.83
CA ILE A 42 -0.63 -13.04 10.77
C ILE A 42 0.70 -13.45 11.39
N PHE A 43 1.51 -14.21 10.66
CA PHE A 43 2.73 -14.83 11.18
C PHE A 43 3.96 -14.43 10.34
N TRP A 44 5.13 -14.62 10.92
CA TRP A 44 6.39 -14.43 10.20
C TRP A 44 6.51 -15.45 9.08
N ALA A 45 6.51 -15.00 7.82
CA ALA A 45 6.64 -15.85 6.63
C ALA A 45 8.11 -16.03 6.19
N THR A 46 9.07 -15.66 7.04
CA THR A 46 10.51 -15.78 6.79
C THR A 46 11.24 -16.06 8.10
N SER A 47 12.39 -16.70 8.01
CA SER A 47 13.33 -16.90 9.13
C SER A 47 14.31 -15.73 9.33
N ASP A 48 14.23 -14.68 8.52
CA ASP A 48 15.17 -13.55 8.55
C ASP A 48 15.26 -12.87 9.92
N TYR A 49 14.21 -12.99 10.75
CA TYR A 49 14.08 -12.31 12.04
C TYR A 49 14.38 -13.22 13.25
N GLU A 50 14.62 -14.51 13.06
CA GLU A 50 14.88 -15.47 14.15
C GLU A 50 16.04 -15.05 15.06
N HIS A 51 17.03 -14.34 14.51
CA HIS A 51 18.16 -13.80 15.26
C HIS A 51 17.76 -12.76 16.34
N LEU A 52 16.53 -12.24 16.31
CA LEU A 52 15.98 -11.32 17.31
C LEU A 52 15.46 -12.04 18.56
N GLY A 53 15.29 -13.37 18.51
CA GLY A 53 14.93 -14.21 19.64
C GLY A 53 13.48 -14.72 19.61
N ILE A 54 12.97 -15.06 20.79
CA ILE A 54 11.66 -15.71 20.96
C ILE A 54 10.54 -14.85 20.39
N GLY A 55 9.67 -15.48 19.60
CA GLY A 55 8.51 -14.84 18.95
C GLY A 55 8.78 -14.37 17.52
N TYR A 56 10.03 -14.43 17.05
CA TYR A 56 10.41 -14.05 15.68
C TYR A 56 10.69 -15.26 14.79
N GLU A 57 10.40 -16.46 15.25
CA GLU A 57 10.61 -17.71 14.51
C GLU A 57 9.62 -17.80 13.32
N TYR A 58 10.03 -18.50 12.28
CA TYR A 58 9.16 -18.81 11.14
C TYR A 58 7.83 -19.42 11.61
N GLN A 59 6.73 -18.91 11.10
CA GLN A 59 5.34 -19.23 11.45
C GLN A 59 4.90 -18.84 12.89
N SER A 60 5.73 -18.19 13.68
CA SER A 60 5.27 -17.59 14.94
C SER A 60 4.35 -16.38 14.67
N PRO A 61 3.27 -16.19 15.45
CA PRO A 61 2.35 -15.07 15.26
C PRO A 61 3.05 -13.74 15.52
N ILE A 62 2.78 -12.74 14.70
CA ILE A 62 3.27 -11.37 14.92
C ILE A 62 2.43 -10.75 16.03
N LEU A 63 3.07 -10.41 17.14
CA LEU A 63 2.45 -9.74 18.27
C LEU A 63 2.85 -8.26 18.32
N PRO A 64 1.98 -7.36 18.80
CA PRO A 64 2.28 -5.92 18.85
C PRO A 64 3.61 -5.59 19.53
N GLU A 65 3.94 -6.26 20.64
CA GLU A 65 5.16 -6.05 21.40
C GLU A 65 6.45 -6.41 20.64
N LEU A 66 6.35 -7.25 19.60
CA LEU A 66 7.48 -7.64 18.75
C LEU A 66 7.82 -6.59 17.68
N ILE A 67 6.91 -5.65 17.42
CA ILE A 67 7.06 -4.66 16.35
C ILE A 67 6.82 -3.21 16.82
N THR A 68 6.76 -2.97 18.14
CA THR A 68 6.53 -1.64 18.72
C THR A 68 7.61 -1.26 19.72
N GLY A 69 7.61 -0.04 20.18
CA GLY A 69 8.59 0.47 21.14
C GLY A 69 10.03 0.37 20.59
N ASN A 70 10.89 -0.33 21.31
CA ASN A 70 12.28 -0.54 20.88
C ASN A 70 12.40 -1.40 19.60
N ASN A 71 11.36 -2.12 19.25
CA ASN A 71 11.31 -3.01 18.08
C ASN A 71 10.60 -2.36 16.87
N GLY A 72 10.27 -1.07 16.95
CA GLY A 72 9.51 -0.35 15.91
C GLY A 72 10.18 -0.26 14.55
N ASN A 73 11.42 -0.71 14.40
CA ASN A 73 12.15 -0.75 13.12
C ASN A 73 12.29 -2.18 12.56
N VAL A 74 11.65 -3.17 13.16
CA VAL A 74 11.71 -4.56 12.69
C VAL A 74 10.96 -4.72 11.37
N VAL A 75 9.74 -4.18 11.30
CA VAL A 75 8.95 -4.10 10.06
C VAL A 75 9.14 -2.71 9.46
N MET A 76 9.85 -2.62 8.36
CA MET A 76 10.10 -1.34 7.68
C MET A 76 10.11 -1.50 6.16
N PRO A 77 9.80 -0.43 5.41
CA PRO A 77 9.92 -0.40 3.96
C PRO A 77 11.30 -0.87 3.48
N ARG A 78 11.33 -1.66 2.40
CA ARG A 78 12.57 -2.21 1.84
C ARG A 78 13.61 -1.13 1.58
N VAL A 79 13.19 0.01 1.05
CA VAL A 79 14.11 1.12 0.69
C VAL A 79 14.84 1.72 1.89
N LEU A 80 14.33 1.51 3.11
CA LEU A 80 14.96 1.93 4.36
C LEU A 80 15.93 0.87 4.92
N LYS A 81 15.84 -0.37 4.45
CA LYS A 81 16.76 -1.45 4.86
C LYS A 81 18.17 -1.21 4.31
N HIS A 82 19.16 -1.76 4.97
CA HIS A 82 20.55 -1.63 4.53
C HIS A 82 20.74 -2.17 3.11
N LYS A 83 21.56 -1.50 2.28
CA LYS A 83 21.77 -1.85 0.86
C LYS A 83 22.22 -3.29 0.65
N VAL A 84 23.05 -3.84 1.54
CA VAL A 84 23.49 -5.24 1.49
C VAL A 84 22.29 -6.18 1.61
N THR A 85 21.39 -5.93 2.56
CA THR A 85 20.16 -6.71 2.74
C THR A 85 19.26 -6.62 1.50
N GLN A 86 19.08 -5.43 0.93
CA GLN A 86 18.30 -5.25 -0.30
C GLN A 86 18.87 -6.06 -1.47
N THR A 87 20.20 -6.07 -1.64
CA THR A 87 20.88 -6.81 -2.71
C THR A 87 20.75 -8.31 -2.51
N MET A 88 20.99 -8.82 -1.29
CA MET A 88 20.80 -10.23 -0.94
C MET A 88 19.39 -10.70 -1.28
N ARG A 89 18.37 -9.98 -0.82
CA ARG A 89 16.97 -10.36 -1.08
C ARG A 89 16.62 -10.35 -2.58
N SER A 90 17.18 -9.42 -3.35
CA SER A 90 16.99 -9.42 -4.81
C SER A 90 17.62 -10.64 -5.48
N HIS A 91 18.81 -11.08 -5.04
CA HIS A 91 19.51 -12.23 -5.62
C HIS A 91 18.97 -13.58 -5.16
N GLU A 92 18.70 -13.73 -3.87
CA GLU A 92 18.34 -15.02 -3.27
C GLU A 92 16.83 -15.27 -3.24
N MET A 93 16.04 -14.20 -3.07
CA MET A 93 14.57 -14.29 -2.94
C MET A 93 13.82 -13.76 -4.17
N ALA A 94 14.53 -13.36 -5.23
CA ALA A 94 13.96 -12.73 -6.43
C ALA A 94 13.03 -11.54 -6.11
N GLU A 95 13.35 -10.78 -5.05
CA GLU A 95 12.56 -9.65 -4.59
C GLU A 95 12.81 -8.45 -5.52
N VAL A 96 12.00 -8.36 -6.59
CA VAL A 96 12.06 -7.28 -7.59
C VAL A 96 10.87 -6.36 -7.40
N PHE A 97 11.14 -5.06 -7.34
CA PHE A 97 10.11 -4.03 -7.15
C PHE A 97 9.85 -3.27 -8.45
N THR A 98 8.58 -2.91 -8.63
CA THR A 98 8.13 -2.22 -9.84
C THR A 98 8.02 -0.73 -9.56
N PRO A 99 8.63 0.14 -10.39
CA PRO A 99 8.49 1.60 -10.26
C PRO A 99 7.03 2.04 -10.32
N SER A 100 6.68 3.06 -9.57
CA SER A 100 5.28 3.54 -9.45
C SER A 100 4.68 3.98 -10.78
N TRP A 101 5.48 4.50 -11.72
CA TRP A 101 4.96 4.87 -13.03
C TRP A 101 4.49 3.65 -13.86
N ILE A 102 5.16 2.49 -13.72
CA ILE A 102 4.71 1.23 -14.35
C ILE A 102 3.44 0.72 -13.68
N CYS A 103 3.40 0.73 -12.33
CA CYS A 103 2.19 0.37 -11.58
C CYS A 103 1.00 1.24 -12.00
N ASN A 104 1.25 2.55 -12.17
CA ASN A 104 0.24 3.49 -12.66
C ASN A 104 -0.28 3.12 -14.05
N ALA A 105 0.63 2.87 -15.00
CA ALA A 105 0.26 2.52 -16.37
C ALA A 105 -0.63 1.26 -16.40
N GLN A 106 -0.28 0.23 -15.63
CA GLN A 106 -1.07 -1.00 -15.56
C GLN A 106 -2.42 -0.79 -14.86
N ASN A 107 -2.47 0.01 -13.79
CA ASN A 107 -3.72 0.38 -13.13
C ASN A 107 -4.62 1.21 -14.06
N ASN A 108 -4.05 2.07 -14.91
CA ASN A 108 -4.80 2.82 -15.91
C ASN A 108 -5.48 1.90 -16.93
N LEU A 109 -4.83 0.80 -17.34
CA LEU A 109 -5.46 -0.20 -18.23
C LEU A 109 -6.67 -0.88 -17.59
N ILE A 110 -6.59 -1.19 -16.29
CA ILE A 110 -7.71 -1.77 -15.54
C ILE A 110 -8.88 -0.78 -15.51
N ASP A 111 -8.59 0.49 -15.24
CA ASP A 111 -9.63 1.52 -15.19
C ASP A 111 -10.17 1.86 -16.57
N GLU A 112 -9.33 1.90 -17.61
CA GLU A 112 -9.80 2.06 -19.00
C GLU A 112 -10.83 0.97 -19.36
N ALA A 113 -10.56 -0.29 -19.00
CA ALA A 113 -11.47 -1.39 -19.23
C ALA A 113 -12.80 -1.22 -18.47
N TRP A 114 -12.75 -0.70 -17.24
CA TRP A 114 -13.95 -0.51 -16.41
C TRP A 114 -14.78 0.70 -16.84
N PHE A 115 -14.12 1.85 -17.12
CA PHE A 115 -14.77 3.12 -17.48
C PHE A 115 -15.08 3.25 -18.96
N GLY A 116 -14.48 2.43 -19.83
CA GLY A 116 -14.58 2.55 -21.30
C GLY A 116 -13.86 3.77 -21.88
N ARG A 117 -13.00 4.42 -21.12
CA ARG A 117 -12.21 5.61 -21.54
C ARG A 117 -10.87 5.69 -20.83
N LYS A 118 -9.90 6.36 -21.48
CA LYS A 118 -8.56 6.62 -20.94
C LYS A 118 -8.53 7.82 -19.98
N ASP A 119 -7.39 7.93 -19.30
CA ASP A 119 -7.02 9.11 -18.50
C ASP A 119 -8.04 9.46 -17.41
N VAL A 120 -8.67 8.46 -16.80
CA VAL A 120 -9.73 8.66 -15.80
C VAL A 120 -9.19 9.37 -14.56
N PHE A 121 -8.15 8.82 -13.94
CA PHE A 121 -7.56 9.37 -12.70
C PHE A 121 -6.34 10.24 -12.97
N ASN A 122 -5.60 9.92 -14.00
CA ASN A 122 -4.39 10.63 -14.41
C ASN A 122 -4.01 10.29 -15.86
N LYS A 123 -3.14 11.10 -16.42
CA LYS A 123 -2.53 10.91 -17.72
C LYS A 123 -1.04 10.61 -17.56
N GLU A 124 -0.55 9.57 -18.22
CA GLU A 124 0.87 9.26 -18.27
C GLU A 124 1.62 10.31 -19.09
N ILE A 125 2.74 10.78 -18.57
CA ILE A 125 3.59 11.77 -19.22
C ILE A 125 5.06 11.40 -19.07
N THR A 126 5.88 11.85 -20.05
CA THR A 126 7.33 11.81 -19.93
C THR A 126 7.82 13.27 -19.84
N VAL A 127 8.55 13.58 -18.77
CA VAL A 127 9.09 14.93 -18.57
C VAL A 127 10.37 15.15 -19.40
N ALA A 128 10.86 16.39 -19.45
CA ALA A 128 11.91 16.82 -20.36
C ALA A 128 13.24 16.05 -20.21
N ASP A 129 13.53 15.51 -19.04
CA ASP A 129 14.71 14.69 -18.76
C ASP A 129 14.55 13.20 -19.15
N GLY A 130 13.40 12.82 -19.72
CA GLY A 130 13.08 11.45 -20.10
C GLY A 130 12.44 10.61 -18.98
N THR A 131 12.21 11.18 -17.79
CA THR A 131 11.56 10.47 -16.67
C THR A 131 10.07 10.27 -16.94
N ASN A 132 9.59 9.04 -16.79
CA ASN A 132 8.18 8.71 -16.87
C ASN A 132 7.48 9.01 -15.53
N THR A 133 6.35 9.69 -15.61
CA THR A 133 5.52 10.06 -14.46
C THR A 133 4.05 10.20 -14.89
N TRP A 134 3.22 10.86 -14.09
CA TRP A 134 1.82 11.10 -14.41
C TRP A 134 1.36 12.48 -13.96
N GLN A 135 0.40 13.01 -14.68
CA GLN A 135 -0.35 14.22 -14.33
C GLN A 135 -1.74 13.81 -13.83
N VAL A 136 -2.10 14.25 -12.63
CA VAL A 136 -3.41 13.95 -12.03
C VAL A 136 -4.52 14.64 -12.82
N ASN A 137 -5.61 13.93 -13.06
CA ASN A 137 -6.86 14.54 -13.50
C ASN A 137 -7.56 15.13 -12.27
N GLU A 138 -7.69 16.44 -12.21
CA GLU A 138 -8.30 17.16 -11.07
C GLU A 138 -9.82 17.22 -11.15
N GLU A 139 -10.41 16.89 -12.32
CA GLU A 139 -11.85 16.88 -12.50
C GLU A 139 -12.52 15.76 -11.69
N LYS A 140 -13.76 16.03 -11.24
CA LYS A 140 -14.58 15.01 -10.60
C LYS A 140 -14.79 13.83 -11.53
N ILE A 141 -14.59 12.62 -11.01
CA ILE A 141 -14.71 11.40 -11.80
C ILE A 141 -16.19 11.15 -12.18
N THR A 142 -16.43 11.00 -13.49
CA THR A 142 -17.73 10.63 -14.05
C THR A 142 -17.78 9.15 -14.39
N PHE A 143 -18.96 8.54 -14.27
CA PHE A 143 -19.16 7.10 -14.44
C PHE A 143 -19.83 6.78 -15.76
N PRO A 144 -19.63 5.59 -16.34
CA PRO A 144 -20.34 5.12 -17.52
C PRO A 144 -21.85 5.06 -17.27
N GLU A 145 -22.63 5.13 -18.34
CA GLU A 145 -24.07 4.97 -18.25
C GLU A 145 -24.48 3.67 -17.57
N GLY A 146 -25.42 3.75 -16.64
CA GLY A 146 -25.89 2.61 -15.84
C GLY A 146 -24.94 2.15 -14.71
N LYS A 147 -23.79 2.80 -14.52
CA LYS A 147 -22.86 2.54 -13.41
C LYS A 147 -22.79 3.71 -12.44
N THR A 148 -22.54 3.39 -11.19
CA THR A 148 -22.39 4.36 -10.09
C THR A 148 -21.00 4.29 -9.46
N TRP A 149 -20.66 5.28 -8.63
CA TRP A 149 -19.45 5.25 -7.85
C TRP A 149 -19.38 4.05 -6.88
N LYS A 150 -20.53 3.56 -6.38
CA LYS A 150 -20.62 2.38 -5.51
C LYS A 150 -20.22 1.10 -6.24
N ASP A 151 -20.55 1.00 -7.52
CA ASP A 151 -20.17 -0.16 -8.33
C ASP A 151 -18.65 -0.25 -8.47
N TYR A 152 -17.97 0.88 -8.74
CA TYR A 152 -16.51 0.91 -8.79
C TYR A 152 -15.86 0.58 -7.45
N VAL A 153 -16.36 1.15 -6.35
CA VAL A 153 -15.79 0.93 -5.01
C VAL A 153 -15.95 -0.52 -4.57
N ARG A 154 -17.06 -1.16 -4.90
CA ARG A 154 -17.34 -2.57 -4.57
C ARG A 154 -16.62 -3.58 -5.47
N GLU A 155 -16.07 -3.15 -6.58
CA GLU A 155 -15.32 -4.03 -7.48
C GLU A 155 -14.13 -4.65 -6.75
N ASN A 156 -14.03 -5.98 -6.79
CA ASN A 156 -12.90 -6.68 -6.18
C ASN A 156 -11.61 -6.43 -6.96
N ARG A 157 -10.55 -6.14 -6.23
CA ARG A 157 -9.20 -5.98 -6.77
C ARG A 157 -8.25 -6.86 -5.96
N MET A 158 -7.32 -7.50 -6.63
CA MET A 158 -6.32 -8.35 -6.00
C MET A 158 -4.98 -8.15 -6.67
N GLU A 159 -3.93 -8.03 -5.87
CA GLU A 159 -2.54 -8.05 -6.30
C GLU A 159 -1.89 -9.35 -5.80
N ILE A 160 -1.26 -10.09 -6.70
CA ILE A 160 -0.58 -11.36 -6.39
C ILE A 160 0.92 -11.12 -6.45
N THR A 161 1.68 -11.76 -5.55
CA THR A 161 3.13 -11.56 -5.41
C THR A 161 3.48 -10.11 -5.12
N CYS A 162 2.76 -9.53 -4.18
CA CYS A 162 2.61 -8.08 -4.05
C CYS A 162 3.80 -7.36 -3.42
N GLY A 163 4.77 -8.05 -2.79
CA GLY A 163 5.80 -7.34 -2.03
C GLY A 163 5.19 -6.29 -1.09
N GLU A 164 5.38 -5.01 -1.39
CA GLU A 164 4.80 -3.88 -0.64
C GLU A 164 3.46 -3.38 -1.24
N ALA A 165 2.81 -4.19 -2.07
CA ALA A 165 1.52 -3.93 -2.71
C ALA A 165 1.40 -2.57 -3.44
N PRO A 166 2.35 -2.19 -4.32
CA PRO A 166 2.37 -0.87 -4.95
C PRO A 166 1.22 -0.62 -5.94
N TYR A 167 0.57 -1.67 -6.42
CA TYR A 167 -0.62 -1.57 -7.28
C TYR A 167 -1.88 -1.25 -6.48
N LEU A 168 -1.96 -1.71 -5.22
CA LEU A 168 -3.12 -1.44 -4.35
C LEU A 168 -2.95 -0.14 -3.57
N VAL A 169 -1.76 0.11 -3.01
CA VAL A 169 -1.47 1.27 -2.16
C VAL A 169 -0.14 1.90 -2.58
N SER A 170 -0.13 3.18 -2.91
CA SER A 170 1.04 3.86 -3.44
C SER A 170 1.47 5.05 -2.58
N ARG A 171 1.84 4.80 -1.33
CA ARG A 171 2.34 5.85 -0.43
C ARG A 171 3.70 6.42 -0.85
N TYR A 172 4.53 5.61 -1.47
CA TYR A 172 5.87 5.95 -1.98
C TYR A 172 6.23 5.04 -3.16
N ASP A 173 7.23 5.45 -3.93
CA ASP A 173 7.81 4.59 -4.96
C ASP A 173 8.69 3.51 -4.32
N THR A 174 8.35 2.25 -4.53
CA THR A 174 9.02 1.10 -3.89
C THR A 174 10.46 0.89 -4.37
N THR A 175 10.87 1.52 -5.47
CA THR A 175 12.23 1.43 -6.02
C THR A 175 13.13 2.56 -5.54
N THR A 176 12.59 3.76 -5.38
CA THR A 176 13.36 4.98 -5.02
C THR A 176 13.14 5.42 -3.57
N GLY A 177 12.02 5.04 -2.94
CA GLY A 177 11.59 5.56 -1.67
C GLY A 177 11.03 6.99 -1.74
N GLU A 178 10.74 7.49 -2.93
CA GLU A 178 10.17 8.82 -3.09
C GLU A 178 8.72 8.84 -2.62
N PHE A 179 8.40 9.72 -1.67
CA PHE A 179 7.05 9.88 -1.15
C PHE A 179 6.08 10.38 -2.24
N ILE A 180 4.91 9.77 -2.29
CA ILE A 180 3.83 10.15 -3.21
C ILE A 180 2.73 10.83 -2.39
N PRO A 181 2.49 12.14 -2.57
CA PRO A 181 1.41 12.87 -1.92
C PRO A 181 0.04 12.25 -2.21
N VAL A 182 -0.90 12.39 -1.27
CA VAL A 182 -2.22 11.73 -1.33
C VAL A 182 -2.95 11.98 -2.64
N GLU A 183 -2.92 13.21 -3.14
CA GLU A 183 -3.57 13.65 -4.38
C GLU A 183 -2.94 13.03 -5.64
N ARG A 184 -1.70 12.56 -5.55
CA ARG A 184 -0.97 11.93 -6.66
C ARG A 184 -0.93 10.41 -6.59
N ARG A 185 -1.49 9.80 -5.56
CA ARG A 185 -1.47 8.34 -5.38
C ARG A 185 -2.21 7.62 -6.50
N ILE A 186 -1.67 6.46 -6.87
CA ILE A 186 -2.08 5.70 -8.06
C ILE A 186 -2.62 4.31 -7.74
N GLY A 187 -2.54 3.88 -6.48
CA GLY A 187 -3.00 2.56 -6.07
C GLY A 187 -4.51 2.39 -6.26
N LEU A 188 -4.94 1.17 -6.56
CA LEU A 188 -6.37 0.88 -6.80
C LEU A 188 -7.24 1.19 -5.57
N LEU A 189 -6.70 0.99 -4.36
CA LEU A 189 -7.38 1.41 -3.12
C LEU A 189 -7.38 2.94 -2.98
N ASP A 190 -6.27 3.61 -3.31
CA ASP A 190 -6.18 5.07 -3.29
C ASP A 190 -7.25 5.69 -4.22
N ARG A 191 -7.45 5.12 -5.41
CA ARG A 191 -8.48 5.53 -6.37
C ARG A 191 -9.90 5.34 -5.82
N LYS A 192 -10.17 4.22 -5.15
CA LYS A 192 -11.46 3.99 -4.47
C LYS A 192 -11.71 5.03 -3.37
N LEU A 193 -10.70 5.32 -2.55
CA LEU A 193 -10.82 6.34 -1.50
C LEU A 193 -11.08 7.73 -2.09
N ARG A 194 -10.45 8.10 -3.20
CA ARG A 194 -10.74 9.33 -3.93
C ARG A 194 -12.19 9.36 -4.39
N ILE A 195 -12.68 8.30 -5.04
CA ILE A 195 -14.07 8.22 -5.51
C ILE A 195 -15.05 8.35 -4.34
N ILE A 196 -14.78 7.69 -3.21
CA ILE A 196 -15.63 7.84 -2.01
C ILE A 196 -15.63 9.30 -1.55
N SER A 197 -14.45 9.93 -1.45
CA SER A 197 -14.31 11.32 -1.02
C SER A 197 -15.07 12.31 -1.93
N GLU A 198 -15.10 12.05 -3.24
CA GLU A 198 -15.80 12.89 -4.22
C GLU A 198 -17.32 12.72 -4.21
N ASN A 199 -17.86 11.60 -3.70
CA ASN A 199 -19.25 11.22 -3.91
C ASN A 199 -20.03 10.91 -2.62
N ALA A 200 -19.39 10.46 -1.54
CA ALA A 200 -20.07 10.18 -0.27
C ALA A 200 -20.52 11.49 0.40
N THR A 201 -21.77 11.53 0.83
CA THR A 201 -22.38 12.71 1.45
C THR A 201 -22.49 12.60 2.96
N THR A 202 -22.35 11.40 3.51
CA THR A 202 -22.43 11.10 4.94
C THR A 202 -21.33 10.15 5.40
N SER A 203 -20.99 10.21 6.69
CA SER A 203 -20.04 9.27 7.30
C SER A 203 -20.50 7.81 7.15
N GLY A 204 -21.83 7.57 7.18
CA GLY A 204 -22.39 6.23 6.99
C GLY A 204 -22.20 5.66 5.59
N GLU A 205 -22.02 6.51 4.57
CA GLU A 205 -21.68 6.08 3.20
C GLU A 205 -20.20 5.74 3.06
N TRP A 206 -19.33 6.32 3.88
CA TRP A 206 -17.92 6.00 3.96
C TRP A 206 -17.66 4.59 4.53
N LEU A 207 -18.54 4.13 5.43
CA LEU A 207 -18.36 2.91 6.22
C LEU A 207 -19.07 1.69 5.63
N LYS A 208 -19.84 1.85 4.54
CA LYS A 208 -20.62 0.78 3.89
C LYS A 208 -20.05 0.36 2.56
#